data_29065d75bf8b28658d14e895cedd4708
#
_entry.id   29065d75bf8b28658d14e895cedd4708
#
_cell.length_a   1.000
_cell.length_b   1.000
_cell.length_c   1.000
_cell.angle_alpha   90.00
_cell.angle_beta   90.00
_cell.angle_gamma   90.00
#
_symmetry.space_group_name_H-M   'P 1'
#
loop_
_entity.id
_entity.type
_entity.pdbx_description
1 polymer ?
#
loop_
_entity_poly.entity_id
_entity_poly.type
_entity_poly.pdbx_seq_one_letter_code
_entity_poly.pdbx_strand_id
1 'polypeptide(L)'
;VVESLGTDKVIFLPDHYLANYVQKNTKVKIISWQGTCMVHEKFTGKEVEDIKKENPGIEVIAHPECPPDVISASDFAGSTSSMVKYVKENQPKKVLLVTECTMSDNVQVENPNVQFIKPCNLCPHMKKITLNKIYDCLKNETNEIKIGHNIAEMARKSVLRMAEIG
;
A
#
# COMPACT_ATOMS: atom_id res chain seq x y z
N VAL A 1 -11.36 -0.85 11.37
CA VAL A 1 -11.64 -2.30 11.39
C VAL A 1 -11.24 -2.93 12.70
N VAL A 2 -9.95 -2.83 13.15
CA VAL A 2 -9.45 -3.53 14.35
C VAL A 2 -10.30 -3.21 15.59
N GLU A 3 -10.61 -1.95 15.84
CA GLU A 3 -11.39 -1.52 17.00
C GLU A 3 -12.87 -1.92 16.91
N SER A 4 -13.43 -1.99 15.69
CA SER A 4 -14.83 -2.39 15.48
C SER A 4 -15.11 -3.87 15.77
N LEU A 5 -14.07 -4.70 15.93
CA LEU A 5 -14.22 -6.12 16.28
C LEU A 5 -14.61 -6.35 17.75
N GLY A 6 -14.47 -5.33 18.64
CA GLY A 6 -14.85 -5.41 20.03
C GLY A 6 -14.07 -6.47 20.85
N THR A 7 -12.79 -6.70 20.51
CA THR A 7 -11.93 -7.71 21.13
C THR A 7 -10.61 -7.09 21.61
N ASP A 8 -10.03 -7.64 22.66
CA ASP A 8 -8.76 -7.16 23.25
C ASP A 8 -7.54 -7.51 22.38
N LYS A 9 -7.65 -8.46 21.48
CA LYS A 9 -6.55 -8.92 20.61
C LYS A 9 -7.07 -9.48 19.29
N VAL A 10 -6.25 -9.26 18.24
CA VAL A 10 -6.52 -9.74 16.89
C VAL A 10 -5.29 -10.40 16.29
N ILE A 11 -5.51 -11.37 15.41
CA ILE A 11 -4.48 -11.88 14.50
C ILE A 11 -4.52 -11.01 13.27
N PHE A 12 -3.37 -10.42 12.90
CA PHE A 12 -3.25 -9.49 11.79
C PHE A 12 -2.43 -10.10 10.65
N LEU A 13 -3.01 -10.16 9.49
CA LEU A 13 -2.43 -10.68 8.26
C LEU A 13 -2.46 -9.58 7.17
N PRO A 14 -1.59 -9.65 6.14
CA PRO A 14 -0.42 -10.52 5.96
C PRO A 14 0.92 -9.88 6.35
N ASP A 15 0.98 -8.54 6.59
CA ASP A 15 2.21 -7.75 6.69
C ASP A 15 2.49 -7.28 8.12
N HIS A 16 3.72 -7.53 8.61
CA HIS A 16 4.06 -7.17 9.99
C HIS A 16 4.40 -5.68 10.16
N TYR A 17 4.90 -4.98 9.15
CA TYR A 17 5.13 -3.53 9.23
C TYR A 17 3.81 -2.79 9.29
N LEU A 18 2.83 -3.18 8.46
CA LEU A 18 1.47 -2.66 8.57
C LEU A 18 0.85 -2.97 9.93
N ALA A 19 1.04 -4.20 10.46
CA ALA A 19 0.59 -4.57 11.80
C ALA A 19 1.20 -3.66 12.88
N ASN A 20 2.50 -3.37 12.80
CA ASN A 20 3.20 -2.46 13.71
C ASN A 20 2.70 -1.02 13.59
N TYR A 21 2.41 -0.56 12.37
CA TYR A 21 1.81 0.75 12.14
C TYR A 21 0.42 0.85 12.79
N VAL A 22 -0.42 -0.16 12.60
CA VAL A 22 -1.75 -0.23 13.24
C VAL A 22 -1.63 -0.31 14.75
N GLN A 23 -0.70 -1.12 15.30
CA GLN A 23 -0.51 -1.25 16.76
C GLN A 23 -0.21 0.10 17.44
N LYS A 24 0.51 1.00 16.78
CA LYS A 24 0.78 2.36 17.31
C LYS A 24 -0.49 3.22 17.43
N ASN A 25 -1.54 2.88 16.70
CA ASN A 25 -2.77 3.66 16.61
C ASN A 25 -3.99 3.00 17.29
N THR A 26 -3.80 1.86 17.98
CA THR A 26 -4.87 1.16 18.69
C THR A 26 -4.40 0.60 20.03
N LYS A 27 -5.34 0.40 20.95
CA LYS A 27 -5.10 -0.30 22.22
C LYS A 27 -5.32 -1.82 22.11
N VAL A 28 -5.92 -2.28 21.02
CA VAL A 28 -6.12 -3.71 20.76
C VAL A 28 -4.77 -4.35 20.51
N LYS A 29 -4.48 -5.47 21.17
CA LYS A 29 -3.22 -6.20 20.97
C LYS A 29 -3.18 -6.85 19.59
N ILE A 30 -2.20 -6.47 18.78
CA ILE A 30 -1.96 -7.05 17.47
C ILE A 30 -1.01 -8.26 17.58
N ILE A 31 -1.44 -9.42 17.08
CA ILE A 31 -0.61 -10.61 16.90
C ILE A 31 -0.33 -10.72 15.40
N SER A 32 0.82 -10.24 14.97
CA SER A 32 1.14 -10.15 13.55
C SER A 32 1.70 -11.45 13.00
N TRP A 33 1.34 -11.77 11.77
CA TRP A 33 2.05 -12.71 10.92
C TRP A 33 3.40 -12.09 10.48
N GLN A 34 4.44 -12.92 10.32
CA GLN A 34 5.80 -12.46 9.98
C GLN A 34 6.02 -12.37 8.46
N GLY A 35 5.02 -11.87 7.75
CA GLY A 35 5.14 -11.59 6.31
C GLY A 35 5.52 -10.14 6.05
N THR A 36 6.14 -9.87 4.89
CA THR A 36 6.51 -8.54 4.44
C THR A 36 6.18 -8.32 2.96
N CYS A 37 5.93 -7.10 2.57
CA CYS A 37 5.88 -6.74 1.17
C CYS A 37 7.31 -6.55 0.65
N MET A 38 7.72 -7.42 -0.28
CA MET A 38 9.06 -7.40 -0.89
C MET A 38 9.41 -6.09 -1.62
N VAL A 39 8.45 -5.23 -1.88
CA VAL A 39 8.66 -3.90 -2.48
C VAL A 39 8.96 -2.88 -1.39
N HIS A 40 8.09 -2.83 -0.38
CA HIS A 40 8.16 -1.82 0.67
C HIS A 40 9.33 -2.05 1.64
N GLU A 41 9.67 -3.31 1.93
CA GLU A 41 10.78 -3.61 2.84
C GLU A 41 12.15 -3.24 2.30
N LYS A 42 12.27 -2.94 0.99
CA LYS A 42 13.54 -2.51 0.38
C LYS A 42 13.88 -1.04 0.60
N PHE A 43 12.91 -0.23 0.97
CA PHE A 43 13.16 1.16 1.29
C PHE A 43 13.78 1.30 2.68
N THR A 44 14.65 2.29 2.83
CA THR A 44 15.29 2.62 4.11
C THR A 44 15.05 4.09 4.48
N GLY A 45 14.98 4.38 5.77
CA GLY A 45 14.83 5.76 6.25
C GLY A 45 15.98 6.64 5.80
N LYS A 46 17.23 6.09 5.72
CA LYS A 46 18.40 6.80 5.21
C LYS A 46 18.23 7.26 3.76
N GLU A 47 17.75 6.39 2.87
CA GLU A 47 17.48 6.76 1.47
C GLU A 47 16.46 7.89 1.38
N VAL A 48 15.40 7.84 2.20
CA VAL A 48 14.40 8.91 2.28
C VAL A 48 15.04 10.23 2.73
N GLU A 49 15.85 10.20 3.79
CA GLU A 49 16.56 11.39 4.27
C GLU A 49 17.53 11.98 3.24
N ASP A 50 18.25 11.12 2.52
CA ASP A 50 19.19 11.57 1.48
C ASP A 50 18.45 12.21 0.31
N ILE A 51 17.33 11.64 -0.12
CA ILE A 51 16.44 12.25 -1.14
C ILE A 51 15.89 13.60 -0.66
N LYS A 52 15.49 13.72 0.61
CA LYS A 52 15.03 15.01 1.18
C LYS A 52 16.12 16.08 1.16
N LYS A 53 17.39 15.71 1.44
CA LYS A 53 18.54 16.64 1.37
C LYS A 53 18.81 17.12 -0.06
N GLU A 54 18.74 16.20 -1.02
CA GLU A 54 18.96 16.50 -2.46
C GLU A 54 17.79 17.29 -3.09
N ASN A 55 16.61 17.20 -2.51
CA ASN A 55 15.39 17.82 -3.03
C ASN A 55 14.70 18.69 -1.96
N PRO A 56 15.23 19.85 -1.61
CA PRO A 56 14.63 20.73 -0.60
C PRO A 56 13.16 21.04 -0.92
N GLY A 57 12.30 20.90 0.08
CA GLY A 57 10.86 21.13 -0.02
C GLY A 57 10.07 20.00 -0.66
N ILE A 58 10.68 18.81 -0.80
CA ILE A 58 9.96 17.61 -1.20
C ILE A 58 9.08 17.10 -0.06
N GLU A 59 7.85 16.68 -0.39
CA GLU A 59 6.98 15.95 0.54
C GLU A 59 7.11 14.44 0.29
N VAL A 60 7.32 13.69 1.36
CA VAL A 60 7.49 12.24 1.30
C VAL A 60 6.26 11.55 1.88
N ILE A 61 5.64 10.72 1.05
CA ILE A 61 4.41 9.99 1.38
C ILE A 61 4.70 8.50 1.29
N ALA A 62 4.59 7.76 2.41
CA ALA A 62 4.92 6.35 2.47
C ALA A 62 3.71 5.44 2.63
N HIS A 63 3.81 4.24 2.08
CA HIS A 63 2.86 3.17 2.36
C HIS A 63 3.14 2.58 3.75
N PRO A 64 2.12 2.27 4.57
CA PRO A 64 2.32 1.79 5.94
C PRO A 64 2.93 0.37 6.06
N GLU A 65 3.13 -0.33 4.94
CA GLU A 65 3.94 -1.55 4.85
C GLU A 65 5.45 -1.26 4.76
N CYS A 66 5.86 0.00 4.75
CA CYS A 66 7.28 0.36 4.82
C CYS A 66 7.85 0.14 6.22
N PRO A 67 9.17 -0.10 6.34
CA PRO A 67 9.86 -0.17 7.62
C PRO A 67 9.63 1.07 8.50
N PRO A 68 9.70 0.93 9.84
CA PRO A 68 9.42 2.02 10.77
C PRO A 68 10.30 3.26 10.61
N ASP A 69 11.55 3.10 10.19
CA ASP A 69 12.49 4.20 9.90
C ASP A 69 12.04 5.01 8.67
N VAL A 70 11.54 4.35 7.63
CA VAL A 70 10.92 5.00 6.45
C VAL A 70 9.70 5.82 6.86
N ILE A 71 8.79 5.21 7.65
CA ILE A 71 7.58 5.90 8.15
C ILE A 71 7.97 7.13 8.98
N SER A 72 9.00 7.01 9.82
CA SER A 72 9.48 8.12 10.67
C SER A 72 10.12 9.25 9.87
N ALA A 73 10.74 8.95 8.74
CA ALA A 73 11.35 9.93 7.84
C ALA A 73 10.33 10.57 6.86
N SER A 74 9.11 10.04 6.80
CA SER A 74 8.06 10.50 5.88
C SER A 74 7.19 11.59 6.50
N ASP A 75 6.60 12.44 5.66
CA ASP A 75 5.71 13.53 6.08
C ASP A 75 4.27 13.04 6.25
N PHE A 76 3.91 11.97 5.52
CA PHE A 76 2.60 11.31 5.63
C PHE A 76 2.75 9.80 5.39
N ALA A 77 1.93 9.02 6.08
CA ALA A 77 1.80 7.59 5.82
C ALA A 77 0.33 7.19 5.71
N GLY A 78 -0.01 6.43 4.66
CA GLY A 78 -1.39 6.01 4.43
C GLY A 78 -1.55 5.02 3.28
N SER A 79 -2.76 4.48 3.15
CA SER A 79 -3.12 3.58 2.05
C SER A 79 -2.90 4.23 0.68
N THR A 80 -2.86 3.43 -0.38
CA THR A 80 -2.76 3.93 -1.76
C THR A 80 -3.81 4.99 -2.08
N SER A 81 -5.07 4.78 -1.66
CA SER A 81 -6.14 5.77 -1.82
C SER A 81 -5.88 7.05 -1.03
N SER A 82 -5.35 6.93 0.18
CA SER A 82 -4.99 8.09 1.01
C SER A 82 -3.82 8.87 0.42
N MET A 83 -2.84 8.19 -0.19
CA MET A 83 -1.72 8.82 -0.88
C MET A 83 -2.20 9.63 -2.10
N VAL A 84 -3.09 9.05 -2.93
CA VAL A 84 -3.71 9.76 -4.07
C VAL A 84 -4.46 10.99 -3.58
N LYS A 85 -5.29 10.84 -2.55
CA LYS A 85 -6.06 11.93 -1.94
C LYS A 85 -5.15 13.03 -1.43
N TYR A 86 -4.08 12.67 -0.72
CA TYR A 86 -3.12 13.63 -0.17
C TYR A 86 -2.51 14.51 -1.27
N VAL A 87 -2.00 13.90 -2.35
CA VAL A 87 -1.41 14.65 -3.48
C VAL A 87 -2.43 15.57 -4.13
N LYS A 88 -3.66 15.08 -4.34
CA LYS A 88 -4.76 15.84 -4.95
C LYS A 88 -5.17 17.05 -4.11
N GLU A 89 -5.24 16.92 -2.80
CA GLU A 89 -5.70 17.97 -1.88
C GLU A 89 -4.61 19.00 -1.56
N ASN A 90 -3.36 18.54 -1.38
CA ASN A 90 -2.25 19.42 -0.96
C ASN A 90 -1.44 20.00 -2.12
N GLN A 91 -1.50 19.40 -3.31
CA GLN A 91 -0.78 19.85 -4.51
C GLN A 91 0.69 20.23 -4.22
N PRO A 92 1.50 19.35 -3.64
CA PRO A 92 2.88 19.65 -3.31
C PRO A 92 3.68 19.97 -4.57
N LYS A 93 4.64 20.90 -4.48
CA LYS A 93 5.51 21.20 -5.63
C LYS A 93 6.32 19.99 -6.08
N LYS A 94 6.84 19.24 -5.10
CA LYS A 94 7.59 17.99 -5.31
C LYS A 94 7.10 16.93 -4.36
N VAL A 95 6.96 15.70 -4.83
CA VAL A 95 6.54 14.57 -4.01
C VAL A 95 7.35 13.31 -4.31
N LEU A 96 7.62 12.55 -3.25
CA LEU A 96 8.15 11.20 -3.29
C LEU A 96 7.08 10.25 -2.77
N LEU A 97 6.60 9.34 -3.62
CA LEU A 97 5.74 8.24 -3.18
C LEU A 97 6.59 7.00 -2.88
N VAL A 98 6.72 6.66 -1.61
CA VAL A 98 7.50 5.50 -1.15
C VAL A 98 6.59 4.26 -1.18
N THR A 99 6.43 3.72 -2.38
CA THR A 99 5.64 2.53 -2.71
C THR A 99 6.08 1.95 -4.06
N GLU A 100 5.31 1.03 -4.65
CA GLU A 100 5.57 0.49 -5.99
C GLU A 100 5.56 1.61 -7.04
N CYS A 101 6.60 1.70 -7.86
CA CYS A 101 6.90 2.91 -8.63
C CYS A 101 5.86 3.26 -9.72
N THR A 102 5.10 2.30 -10.24
CA THR A 102 4.05 2.60 -11.22
C THR A 102 2.86 3.36 -10.63
N MET A 103 2.72 3.38 -9.31
CA MET A 103 1.72 4.22 -8.67
C MET A 103 1.99 5.70 -8.92
N SER A 104 3.26 6.13 -8.91
CA SER A 104 3.62 7.52 -9.23
C SER A 104 3.19 7.93 -10.63
N ASP A 105 3.28 7.01 -11.60
CA ASP A 105 2.82 7.28 -12.98
C ASP A 105 1.32 7.56 -13.03
N ASN A 106 0.53 6.73 -12.33
CA ASN A 106 -0.92 6.89 -12.28
C ASN A 106 -1.34 8.20 -11.60
N VAL A 107 -0.72 8.52 -10.46
CA VAL A 107 -1.04 9.75 -9.70
C VAL A 107 -0.61 11.01 -10.48
N GLN A 108 0.50 10.95 -11.21
CA GLN A 108 1.02 12.07 -12.00
C GLN A 108 0.07 12.49 -13.13
N VAL A 109 -0.62 11.52 -13.76
CA VAL A 109 -1.59 11.81 -14.84
C VAL A 109 -2.68 12.77 -14.36
N GLU A 110 -3.16 12.61 -13.13
CA GLU A 110 -4.19 13.47 -12.53
C GLU A 110 -3.62 14.75 -11.88
N ASN A 111 -2.30 14.80 -11.70
CA ASN A 111 -1.61 15.92 -11.03
C ASN A 111 -0.42 16.41 -11.86
N PRO A 112 -0.64 16.97 -13.07
CA PRO A 112 0.42 17.31 -14.01
C PRO A 112 1.36 18.44 -13.54
N ASN A 113 0.93 19.24 -12.56
CA ASN A 113 1.70 20.35 -11.99
C ASN A 113 2.61 19.91 -10.83
N VAL A 114 2.49 18.67 -10.36
CA VAL A 114 3.28 18.10 -9.27
C VAL A 114 4.50 17.39 -9.86
N GLN A 115 5.69 17.71 -9.36
CA GLN A 115 6.92 17.01 -9.74
C GLN A 115 7.06 15.74 -8.90
N PHE A 116 7.06 14.57 -9.54
CA PHE A 116 7.28 13.27 -8.89
C PHE A 116 8.75 12.88 -8.94
N ILE A 117 9.36 12.67 -7.78
CA ILE A 117 10.65 11.99 -7.64
C ILE A 117 10.35 10.50 -7.46
N LYS A 118 10.97 9.65 -8.28
CA LYS A 118 10.61 8.23 -8.38
C LYS A 118 11.76 7.32 -7.96
N PRO A 119 11.81 6.88 -6.70
CA PRO A 119 12.60 5.71 -6.35
C PRO A 119 11.88 4.51 -6.96
N CYS A 120 12.58 3.66 -7.69
CA CYS A 120 11.89 2.64 -8.46
C CYS A 120 12.10 1.23 -7.88
N ASN A 121 11.16 0.80 -7.03
CA ASN A 121 10.99 -0.59 -6.64
C ASN A 121 9.77 -1.17 -7.35
N LEU A 122 10.00 -2.03 -8.35
CA LEU A 122 8.95 -2.71 -9.10
C LEU A 122 8.56 -4.02 -8.42
N CYS A 123 7.25 -4.31 -8.40
CA CYS A 123 6.75 -5.59 -7.95
C CYS A 123 6.81 -6.63 -9.08
N PRO A 124 7.65 -7.67 -9.01
CA PRO A 124 7.76 -8.67 -10.05
C PRO A 124 6.48 -9.51 -10.20
N HIS A 125 5.66 -9.59 -9.15
CA HIS A 125 4.38 -10.30 -9.20
C HIS A 125 3.34 -9.52 -9.98
N MET A 126 3.20 -8.22 -9.72
CA MET A 126 2.29 -7.34 -10.47
C MET A 126 2.68 -7.28 -11.95
N LYS A 127 3.97 -7.27 -12.29
CA LYS A 127 4.47 -7.23 -13.66
C LYS A 127 4.25 -8.52 -14.47
N LYS A 128 3.78 -9.60 -13.84
CA LYS A 128 3.31 -10.79 -14.57
C LYS A 128 2.00 -10.56 -15.30
N ILE A 129 1.19 -9.58 -14.88
CA ILE A 129 -0.07 -9.20 -15.51
C ILE A 129 0.24 -8.14 -16.57
N THR A 130 -0.06 -8.42 -17.82
CA THR A 130 0.15 -7.51 -18.96
C THR A 130 -1.15 -7.30 -19.71
N LEU A 131 -1.25 -6.19 -20.48
CA LEU A 131 -2.44 -5.90 -21.29
C LEU A 131 -2.75 -7.05 -22.27
N ASN A 132 -1.73 -7.63 -22.90
CA ASN A 132 -1.92 -8.76 -23.82
C ASN A 132 -2.53 -9.97 -23.10
N LYS A 133 -2.03 -10.32 -21.90
CA LYS A 133 -2.59 -11.41 -21.09
C LYS A 133 -4.03 -11.14 -20.65
N ILE A 134 -4.37 -9.90 -20.32
CA ILE A 134 -5.74 -9.51 -19.99
C ILE A 134 -6.63 -9.65 -21.24
N TYR A 135 -6.17 -9.14 -22.38
CA TYR A 135 -6.89 -9.26 -23.65
C TYR A 135 -7.12 -10.73 -24.04
N ASP A 136 -6.08 -11.56 -24.00
CA ASP A 136 -6.16 -12.99 -24.34
C ASP A 136 -7.10 -13.74 -23.38
N CYS A 137 -7.04 -13.42 -22.09
CA CYS A 137 -7.92 -14.01 -21.07
C CYS A 137 -9.39 -13.69 -21.35
N LEU A 138 -9.71 -12.43 -21.65
CA LEU A 138 -11.08 -11.99 -21.95
C LEU A 138 -11.57 -12.53 -23.29
N LYS A 139 -10.72 -12.50 -24.32
CA LYS A 139 -11.08 -12.96 -25.67
C LYS A 139 -11.35 -14.47 -25.74
N ASN A 140 -10.57 -15.25 -25.00
CA ASN A 140 -10.62 -16.71 -25.07
C ASN A 140 -11.31 -17.33 -23.86
N GLU A 141 -11.81 -16.54 -22.93
CA GLU A 141 -12.46 -16.98 -21.68
C GLU A 141 -11.61 -18.01 -20.92
N THR A 142 -10.29 -17.75 -20.84
CA THR A 142 -9.29 -18.63 -20.22
C THR A 142 -8.92 -18.18 -18.82
N ASN A 143 -8.20 -19.03 -18.08
CA ASN A 143 -7.74 -18.77 -16.71
C ASN A 143 -8.87 -18.58 -15.70
N GLU A 144 -10.01 -19.26 -15.88
CA GLU A 144 -11.09 -19.26 -14.91
C GLU A 144 -10.58 -19.75 -13.54
N ILE A 145 -10.84 -18.94 -12.49
CA ILE A 145 -10.52 -19.31 -11.11
C ILE A 145 -11.74 -19.98 -10.48
N LYS A 146 -11.53 -21.24 -10.02
CA LYS A 146 -12.57 -22.01 -9.33
C LYS A 146 -12.20 -22.14 -7.84
N ILE A 147 -13.10 -21.67 -6.99
CA ILE A 147 -12.94 -21.72 -5.54
C ILE A 147 -14.02 -22.69 -4.98
N GLY A 148 -13.61 -23.62 -4.12
CA GLY A 148 -14.56 -24.54 -3.47
C GLY A 148 -15.63 -23.74 -2.70
N HIS A 149 -16.89 -24.20 -2.79
CA HIS A 149 -18.06 -23.47 -2.25
C HIS A 149 -17.88 -23.07 -0.78
N ASN A 150 -17.46 -24.00 0.07
CA ASN A 150 -17.27 -23.71 1.51
C ASN A 150 -16.25 -22.62 1.78
N ILE A 151 -15.11 -22.61 1.03
CA ILE A 151 -14.08 -21.57 1.16
C ILE A 151 -14.63 -20.24 0.67
N ALA A 152 -15.35 -20.22 -0.45
CA ALA A 152 -15.95 -19.04 -1.01
C ALA A 152 -16.96 -18.38 -0.04
N GLU A 153 -17.81 -19.18 0.60
CA GLU A 153 -18.79 -18.69 1.58
C GLU A 153 -18.12 -18.11 2.85
N MET A 154 -17.06 -18.75 3.35
CA MET A 154 -16.32 -18.24 4.50
C MET A 154 -15.59 -16.92 4.15
N ALA A 155 -14.92 -16.87 3.00
CA ALA A 155 -14.23 -15.67 2.52
C ALA A 155 -15.20 -14.52 2.26
N ARG A 156 -16.37 -14.79 1.68
CA ARG A 156 -17.43 -13.80 1.42
C ARG A 156 -17.83 -13.06 2.69
N LYS A 157 -18.02 -13.78 3.81
CA LYS A 157 -18.38 -13.19 5.10
C LYS A 157 -17.34 -12.16 5.56
N SER A 158 -16.06 -12.48 5.44
CA SER A 158 -14.96 -11.57 5.82
C SER A 158 -14.91 -10.32 4.93
N VAL A 159 -15.06 -10.50 3.61
CA VAL A 159 -15.05 -9.39 2.64
C VAL A 159 -16.26 -8.47 2.84
N LEU A 160 -17.47 -9.02 3.00
CA LEU A 160 -18.66 -8.23 3.25
C LEU A 160 -18.56 -7.46 4.56
N ARG A 161 -18.06 -8.12 5.63
CA ARG A 161 -17.87 -7.45 6.92
C ARG A 161 -16.89 -6.28 6.83
N MET A 162 -15.81 -6.44 6.08
CA MET A 162 -14.86 -5.36 5.84
C MET A 162 -15.54 -4.17 5.12
N ALA A 163 -16.36 -4.44 4.11
CA ALA A 163 -17.07 -3.40 3.36
C ALA A 163 -18.16 -2.67 4.21
N GLU A 164 -18.75 -3.35 5.19
CA GLU A 164 -19.72 -2.75 6.12
C GLU A 164 -19.06 -1.80 7.13
N ILE A 165 -17.81 -2.05 7.47
CA ILE A 165 -17.05 -1.24 8.44
C ILE A 165 -16.52 0.04 7.78
N GLY A 166 -16.33 0.07 6.47
CA GLY A 166 -15.91 1.23 5.69
C GLY A 166 -14.44 1.19 5.39
#